data_8a6ab92cc82a30d12e988c20951c8459
#
_entry.id   8a6ab92cc82a30d12e988c20951c8459
#
_cell.length_a   1.000
_cell.length_b   1.000
_cell.length_c   1.000
_cell.angle_alpha   90.00
_cell.angle_beta   90.00
_cell.angle_gamma   90.00
#
_symmetry.space_group_name_H-M   'P 1'
#
loop_
_entity.id
_entity.type
_entity.pdbx_description
1 polymer ?
#
loop_
_entity_poly.entity_id
_entity_poly.type
_entity_poly.pdbx_seq_one_letter_code
_entity_poly.pdbx_strand_id
1 'polypeptide(L)'
;LEILPEAEKRNTEFPAIFDLTNVGEDGHIVQFDEPQSVFLRGTERWHTDSSFREIPCLCTLLNAVEVPEQGGNTLFADMRAAYKAIPEDLKLIVDSLKVVHSYAYSRANNPGKLEEMSQAELAKYPPTTHPLIRTHADGSRSFYMGGHASHIEGMPVDEGRNLLSELLEISTQKQFVYSHQWSPGDLVIWDNRSTLHRLEPYDIAGHRRIMRRITVKGTEIV
;
A
#
# COMPACT_ATOMS: atom_id res chain seq x y z
N LEU A 1 7.27 15.03 -6.85
CA LEU A 1 7.44 13.58 -6.71
C LEU A 1 7.86 13.25 -5.28
N GLU A 2 7.48 12.08 -4.82
CA GLU A 2 7.86 11.58 -3.50
C GLU A 2 9.14 10.75 -3.61
N ILE A 3 10.00 10.89 -2.60
CA ILE A 3 11.15 10.01 -2.40
C ILE A 3 10.77 9.03 -1.30
N LEU A 4 10.71 7.75 -1.64
CA LEU A 4 10.33 6.68 -0.73
C LEU A 4 11.41 6.41 0.32
N PRO A 5 11.04 5.86 1.50
CA PRO A 5 12.01 5.49 2.54
C PRO A 5 13.07 4.50 2.05
N GLU A 6 12.68 3.59 1.18
CA GLU A 6 13.50 2.50 0.63
C GLU A 6 14.42 3.03 -0.50
N ALA A 7 15.37 3.88 -0.14
CA ALA A 7 16.23 4.58 -1.09
C ALA A 7 17.15 3.70 -1.94
N GLU A 8 17.40 2.47 -1.49
CA GLU A 8 18.46 1.59 -2.02
C GLU A 8 18.22 1.08 -3.45
N LYS A 9 16.98 1.21 -3.95
CA LYS A 9 16.58 0.70 -5.26
C LYS A 9 16.10 1.80 -6.21
N ARG A 10 16.76 2.94 -6.16
CA ARG A 10 16.43 4.05 -7.05
C ARG A 10 17.21 3.97 -8.34
N ASN A 11 16.54 4.33 -9.41
CA ASN A 11 17.23 4.68 -10.63
C ASN A 11 18.17 5.87 -10.38
N THR A 12 19.46 5.69 -10.61
CA THR A 12 20.49 6.72 -10.33
C THR A 12 20.35 7.93 -11.26
N GLU A 13 19.88 7.73 -12.47
CA GLU A 13 19.64 8.80 -13.45
C GLU A 13 18.35 9.57 -13.10
N PHE A 14 17.32 8.87 -12.62
CA PHE A 14 16.02 9.44 -12.24
C PHE A 14 15.65 9.01 -10.81
N PRO A 15 16.12 9.73 -9.77
CA PRO A 15 15.95 9.32 -8.36
C PRO A 15 14.49 9.20 -7.88
N ALA A 16 13.54 9.76 -8.62
CA ALA A 16 12.11 9.60 -8.34
C ALA A 16 11.54 8.27 -8.83
N ILE A 17 12.26 7.54 -9.66
CA ILE A 17 11.89 6.20 -10.12
C ILE A 17 12.44 5.19 -9.12
N PHE A 18 11.53 4.38 -8.61
CA PHE A 18 11.84 3.27 -7.72
C PHE A 18 11.63 1.94 -8.44
N ASP A 19 12.68 1.14 -8.55
CA ASP A 19 12.59 -0.17 -9.18
C ASP A 19 12.03 -1.21 -8.18
N LEU A 20 10.80 -1.66 -8.43
CA LEU A 20 10.17 -2.79 -7.73
C LEU A 20 10.51 -4.07 -8.50
N THR A 21 11.55 -4.77 -8.07
CA THR A 21 12.08 -5.92 -8.80
C THR A 21 12.52 -7.03 -7.85
N ASN A 22 12.38 -8.28 -8.29
CA ASN A 22 13.01 -9.45 -7.67
C ASN A 22 14.32 -9.84 -8.38
N VAL A 23 14.90 -8.93 -9.17
CA VAL A 23 16.18 -9.15 -9.88
C VAL A 23 17.25 -8.29 -9.22
N GLY A 24 18.35 -8.90 -8.81
CA GLY A 24 19.51 -8.23 -8.27
C GLY A 24 20.31 -7.45 -9.33
N GLU A 25 21.30 -6.68 -8.89
CA GLU A 25 22.18 -5.91 -9.78
C GLU A 25 23.01 -6.81 -10.72
N ASP A 26 23.29 -8.03 -10.30
CA ASP A 26 23.94 -9.07 -11.09
C ASP A 26 23.05 -9.71 -12.16
N GLY A 27 21.78 -9.33 -12.22
CA GLY A 27 20.78 -9.85 -13.16
C GLY A 27 20.13 -11.18 -12.75
N HIS A 28 20.48 -11.75 -11.58
CA HIS A 28 19.87 -12.97 -11.07
C HIS A 28 18.63 -12.68 -10.22
N ILE A 29 17.70 -13.65 -10.17
CA ILE A 29 16.56 -13.59 -9.27
C ILE A 29 17.05 -13.73 -7.83
N VAL A 30 16.64 -12.79 -6.96
CA VAL A 30 16.96 -12.82 -5.53
C VAL A 30 16.30 -14.00 -4.84
N GLN A 31 16.97 -14.55 -3.84
CA GLN A 31 16.45 -15.70 -3.09
C GLN A 31 15.25 -15.29 -2.21
N PHE A 32 14.44 -16.27 -1.85
CA PHE A 32 13.17 -16.06 -1.12
C PHE A 32 13.34 -15.36 0.23
N ASP A 33 14.44 -15.59 0.93
CA ASP A 33 14.77 -15.05 2.26
C ASP A 33 15.60 -13.76 2.22
N GLU A 34 16.03 -13.31 1.03
CA GLU A 34 16.73 -12.04 0.91
C GLU A 34 15.84 -10.83 1.24
N PRO A 35 16.41 -9.77 1.85
CA PRO A 35 15.64 -8.58 2.26
C PRO A 35 14.78 -7.98 1.15
N GLN A 36 15.27 -8.04 -0.08
CA GLN A 36 14.55 -7.55 -1.27
C GLN A 36 13.28 -8.37 -1.54
N SER A 37 13.37 -9.69 -1.50
CA SER A 37 12.23 -10.60 -1.68
C SER A 37 11.23 -10.44 -0.54
N VAL A 38 11.74 -10.36 0.71
CA VAL A 38 10.92 -10.11 1.90
C VAL A 38 10.16 -8.78 1.78
N PHE A 39 10.83 -7.72 1.32
CA PHE A 39 10.19 -6.41 1.10
C PHE A 39 9.07 -6.49 0.06
N LEU A 40 9.33 -7.13 -1.09
CA LEU A 40 8.33 -7.28 -2.17
C LEU A 40 7.07 -8.02 -1.68
N ARG A 41 7.23 -9.07 -0.87
CA ARG A 41 6.10 -9.79 -0.27
C ARG A 41 5.26 -8.92 0.67
N GLY A 42 5.83 -7.87 1.23
CA GLY A 42 5.08 -6.85 1.99
C GLY A 42 3.98 -6.19 1.15
N THR A 43 4.18 -6.10 -0.16
CA THR A 43 3.19 -5.53 -1.09
C THR A 43 2.01 -6.47 -1.39
N GLU A 44 2.05 -7.73 -0.93
CA GLU A 44 0.93 -8.67 -1.02
C GLU A 44 -0.21 -8.35 -0.04
N ARG A 45 0.02 -7.46 0.92
CA ARG A 45 -1.02 -6.96 1.82
C ARG A 45 -1.75 -5.79 1.17
N TRP A 46 -3.08 -5.70 1.39
CA TRP A 46 -3.85 -4.55 0.96
C TRP A 46 -3.33 -3.26 1.61
N HIS A 47 -2.93 -2.29 0.80
CA HIS A 47 -2.40 -1.02 1.27
C HIS A 47 -2.72 0.13 0.32
N THR A 48 -2.56 1.34 0.81
CA THR A 48 -2.39 2.54 0.01
C THR A 48 -0.99 3.10 0.30
N ASP A 49 -0.36 3.69 -0.70
CA ASP A 49 1.00 4.18 -0.57
C ASP A 49 1.08 5.39 0.37
N SER A 50 2.15 5.44 1.16
CA SER A 50 2.58 6.61 1.96
C SER A 50 1.53 7.16 2.94
N SER A 51 0.50 6.39 3.31
CA SER A 51 -0.52 6.84 4.26
C SER A 51 0.00 7.12 5.68
N PHE A 52 1.22 6.68 5.98
CA PHE A 52 1.92 6.99 7.23
C PHE A 52 2.51 8.42 7.27
N ARG A 53 2.36 9.21 6.20
CA ARG A 53 2.79 10.62 6.15
C ARG A 53 1.63 11.54 6.45
N GLU A 54 1.93 12.69 7.07
CA GLU A 54 0.94 13.75 7.34
C GLU A 54 0.25 14.23 6.04
N ILE A 55 1.03 14.41 4.98
CA ILE A 55 0.52 14.63 3.61
C ILE A 55 0.83 13.38 2.81
N PRO A 56 -0.13 12.46 2.66
CA PRO A 56 0.11 11.21 1.94
C PRO A 56 0.19 11.42 0.43
N CYS A 57 0.54 10.37 -0.31
CA CYS A 57 0.64 10.49 -1.76
C CYS A 57 -0.73 10.65 -2.44
N LEU A 58 -0.73 11.36 -3.56
CA LEU A 58 -1.90 11.57 -4.42
C LEU A 58 -2.15 10.31 -5.26
N CYS A 59 -1.19 9.95 -6.07
CA CYS A 59 -1.30 8.81 -6.97
C CYS A 59 0.05 8.13 -7.14
N THR A 60 0.00 6.91 -7.63
CA THR A 60 1.19 6.15 -8.01
C THR A 60 1.07 5.73 -9.47
N LEU A 61 2.19 5.78 -10.15
CA LEU A 61 2.38 5.30 -11.52
C LEU A 61 3.26 4.05 -11.44
N LEU A 62 2.84 2.97 -12.09
CA LEU A 62 3.59 1.72 -12.15
C LEU A 62 3.70 1.26 -13.60
N ASN A 63 4.93 1.13 -14.07
CA ASN A 63 5.23 0.67 -15.42
C ASN A 63 5.81 -0.75 -15.37
N ALA A 64 5.33 -1.62 -16.23
CA ALA A 64 5.81 -2.98 -16.39
C ALA A 64 6.98 -3.04 -17.39
N VAL A 65 8.15 -3.44 -16.91
CA VAL A 65 9.34 -3.67 -17.75
C VAL A 65 9.43 -5.15 -18.14
N GLU A 66 9.35 -6.03 -17.14
CA GLU A 66 9.36 -7.48 -17.30
C GLU A 66 8.38 -8.08 -16.29
N VAL A 67 7.54 -9.00 -16.73
CA VAL A 67 6.48 -9.60 -15.90
C VAL A 67 6.39 -11.09 -16.13
N PRO A 68 5.99 -11.89 -15.11
CA PRO A 68 5.76 -13.31 -15.28
C PRO A 68 4.57 -13.57 -16.22
N GLU A 69 4.60 -14.70 -16.92
CA GLU A 69 3.48 -15.11 -17.80
C GLU A 69 2.20 -15.43 -16.99
N GLN A 70 2.34 -15.84 -15.73
CA GLN A 70 1.23 -16.17 -14.84
C GLN A 70 1.44 -15.60 -13.45
N GLY A 71 0.37 -15.05 -12.86
CA GLY A 71 0.41 -14.41 -11.55
C GLY A 71 1.11 -13.05 -11.57
N GLY A 72 1.41 -12.51 -10.39
CA GLY A 72 2.04 -11.19 -10.26
C GLY A 72 1.14 -10.03 -10.68
N ASN A 73 -0.18 -10.26 -10.82
CA ASN A 73 -1.16 -9.21 -11.07
C ASN A 73 -1.14 -8.17 -9.95
N THR A 74 -1.62 -6.98 -10.23
CA THR A 74 -1.95 -6.03 -9.19
C THR A 74 -3.46 -5.95 -9.03
N LEU A 75 -3.92 -6.19 -7.80
CA LEU A 75 -5.32 -6.06 -7.45
C LEU A 75 -5.56 -4.67 -6.89
N PHE A 76 -6.67 -4.04 -7.32
CA PHE A 76 -7.11 -2.73 -6.88
C PHE A 76 -8.51 -2.83 -6.30
N ALA A 77 -8.72 -2.30 -5.08
CA ALA A 77 -10.03 -2.28 -4.43
C ALA A 77 -10.58 -0.85 -4.39
N ASP A 78 -11.79 -0.67 -4.88
CA ASP A 78 -12.49 0.63 -4.90
C ASP A 78 -13.08 0.94 -3.52
N MET A 79 -12.41 1.81 -2.79
CA MET A 79 -12.80 2.21 -1.44
C MET A 79 -14.02 3.13 -1.42
N ARG A 80 -14.35 3.79 -2.53
CA ARG A 80 -15.60 4.58 -2.65
C ARG A 80 -16.81 3.65 -2.79
N ALA A 81 -16.71 2.67 -3.69
CA ALA A 81 -17.76 1.68 -3.88
C ALA A 81 -18.00 0.86 -2.60
N ALA A 82 -16.93 0.46 -1.94
CA ALA A 82 -16.99 -0.28 -0.67
C ALA A 82 -17.68 0.53 0.43
N TYR A 83 -17.30 1.80 0.65
CA TYR A 83 -17.96 2.67 1.62
C TYR A 83 -19.45 2.89 1.28
N LYS A 84 -19.77 3.09 0.00
CA LYS A 84 -21.16 3.29 -0.44
C LYS A 84 -22.05 2.08 -0.12
N ALA A 85 -21.47 0.88 -0.15
CA ALA A 85 -22.19 -0.39 0.01
C ALA A 85 -22.44 -0.81 1.45
N ILE A 86 -21.76 -0.23 2.45
CA ILE A 86 -22.02 -0.57 3.85
C ILE A 86 -23.34 0.00 4.37
N PRO A 87 -23.99 -0.66 5.35
CA PRO A 87 -25.22 -0.18 5.97
C PRO A 87 -25.09 1.19 6.64
N GLU A 88 -26.19 1.95 6.72
CA GLU A 88 -26.18 3.32 7.26
C GLU A 88 -25.81 3.37 8.76
N ASP A 89 -26.22 2.37 9.54
CA ASP A 89 -25.83 2.25 10.95
C ASP A 89 -24.32 2.08 11.13
N LEU A 90 -23.68 1.32 10.24
CA LEU A 90 -22.22 1.18 10.24
C LEU A 90 -21.54 2.49 9.79
N LYS A 91 -22.10 3.23 8.82
CA LYS A 91 -21.59 4.55 8.41
C LYS A 91 -21.57 5.53 9.59
N LEU A 92 -22.64 5.57 10.41
CA LEU A 92 -22.70 6.41 11.60
C LEU A 92 -21.57 6.13 12.60
N ILE A 93 -21.12 4.87 12.67
CA ILE A 93 -19.98 4.48 13.53
C ILE A 93 -18.66 4.91 12.90
N VAL A 94 -18.40 4.52 11.66
CA VAL A 94 -17.09 4.68 11.03
C VAL A 94 -16.76 6.14 10.64
N ASP A 95 -17.77 6.96 10.38
CA ASP A 95 -17.61 8.34 9.91
C ASP A 95 -16.88 9.25 10.92
N SER A 96 -16.95 8.94 12.21
CA SER A 96 -16.29 9.71 13.27
C SER A 96 -14.93 9.18 13.68
N LEU A 97 -14.55 8.00 13.18
CA LEU A 97 -13.33 7.32 13.60
C LEU A 97 -12.08 7.89 12.92
N LYS A 98 -10.99 7.86 13.67
CA LYS A 98 -9.66 8.18 13.18
C LYS A 98 -8.74 6.98 13.34
N VAL A 99 -7.84 6.82 12.39
CA VAL A 99 -6.90 5.70 12.31
C VAL A 99 -5.48 6.20 12.43
N VAL A 100 -4.71 5.57 13.29
CA VAL A 100 -3.27 5.80 13.40
C VAL A 100 -2.56 4.97 12.34
N HIS A 101 -1.88 5.63 11.41
CA HIS A 101 -1.05 5.01 10.37
C HIS A 101 0.42 5.02 10.81
N SER A 102 1.08 3.89 10.72
CA SER A 102 2.45 3.69 11.19
C SER A 102 3.27 2.88 10.19
N TYR A 103 4.39 3.46 9.76
CA TYR A 103 5.36 2.75 8.94
C TYR A 103 6.01 1.59 9.71
N ALA A 104 6.35 1.81 10.98
CA ALA A 104 6.91 0.79 11.86
C ALA A 104 5.96 -0.41 12.03
N TYR A 105 4.65 -0.15 12.24
CA TYR A 105 3.64 -1.20 12.31
C TYR A 105 3.58 -2.02 11.02
N SER A 106 3.58 -1.36 9.87
CA SER A 106 3.57 -2.05 8.57
C SER A 106 4.78 -2.95 8.40
N ARG A 107 5.99 -2.47 8.74
CA ARG A 107 7.22 -3.27 8.67
C ARG A 107 7.20 -4.47 9.61
N ALA A 108 6.75 -4.28 10.85
CA ALA A 108 6.68 -5.36 11.85
C ALA A 108 5.69 -6.48 11.44
N ASN A 109 4.69 -6.15 10.61
CA ASN A 109 3.69 -7.08 10.09
C ASN A 109 3.95 -7.53 8.65
N ASN A 110 5.16 -7.29 8.12
CA ASN A 110 5.54 -7.74 6.79
C ASN A 110 5.65 -9.28 6.76
N PRO A 111 5.14 -9.95 5.70
CA PRO A 111 5.36 -11.38 5.51
C PRO A 111 6.86 -11.68 5.36
N GLY A 112 7.45 -12.25 6.37
CA GLY A 112 8.89 -12.43 6.51
C GLY A 112 9.50 -11.41 7.50
N LYS A 113 10.64 -11.74 8.05
CA LYS A 113 11.32 -10.90 9.05
C LYS A 113 12.12 -9.81 8.34
N LEU A 114 11.68 -8.58 8.43
CA LEU A 114 12.53 -7.41 8.17
C LEU A 114 13.30 -7.06 9.44
N GLU A 115 14.48 -6.46 9.29
CA GLU A 115 15.23 -5.90 10.41
C GLU A 115 14.40 -4.87 11.16
N GLU A 116 14.54 -4.85 12.49
CA GLU A 116 13.90 -3.85 13.34
C GLU A 116 14.41 -2.46 12.97
N MET A 117 13.50 -1.50 12.96
CA MET A 117 13.86 -0.10 12.70
C MET A 117 14.67 0.46 13.85
N SER A 118 15.77 1.13 13.52
CA SER A 118 16.54 1.91 14.48
C SER A 118 15.73 3.07 15.06
N GLN A 119 16.12 3.60 16.22
CA GLN A 119 15.47 4.78 16.81
C GLN A 119 15.50 5.99 15.87
N ALA A 120 16.55 6.16 15.09
CA ALA A 120 16.67 7.23 14.11
C ALA A 120 15.66 7.10 12.97
N GLU A 121 15.41 5.87 12.49
CA GLU A 121 14.39 5.60 11.48
C GLU A 121 12.97 5.78 12.04
N LEU A 122 12.70 5.30 13.27
CA LEU A 122 11.43 5.53 13.96
C LEU A 122 11.11 7.02 14.11
N ALA A 123 12.11 7.82 14.49
CA ALA A 123 11.96 9.28 14.61
C ALA A 123 11.71 9.97 13.26
N LYS A 124 12.19 9.38 12.16
CA LYS A 124 12.03 9.90 10.80
C LYS A 124 10.63 9.70 10.23
N TYR A 125 9.94 8.63 10.69
CA TYR A 125 8.60 8.27 10.25
C TYR A 125 7.66 8.06 11.45
N PRO A 126 7.37 9.15 12.22
CA PRO A 126 6.44 9.05 13.34
C PRO A 126 5.05 8.63 12.82
N PRO A 127 4.27 7.92 13.64
CA PRO A 127 2.89 7.64 13.31
C PRO A 127 2.08 8.92 13.07
N THR A 128 1.13 8.87 12.15
CA THR A 128 0.21 9.96 11.86
C THR A 128 -1.23 9.48 11.94
N THR A 129 -2.16 10.38 12.25
CA THR A 129 -3.58 10.07 12.37
C THR A 129 -4.35 10.68 11.22
N HIS A 130 -5.18 9.86 10.55
CA HIS A 130 -6.09 10.27 9.49
C HIS A 130 -7.53 9.86 9.80
N PRO A 131 -8.56 10.54 9.27
CA PRO A 131 -9.92 10.02 9.29
C PRO A 131 -10.00 8.63 8.65
N LEU A 132 -10.78 7.72 9.24
CA LEU A 132 -11.07 6.42 8.61
C LEU A 132 -11.84 6.58 7.31
N ILE A 133 -12.69 7.61 7.25
CA ILE A 133 -13.46 7.96 6.06
C ILE A 133 -12.96 9.30 5.52
N ARG A 134 -12.38 9.24 4.32
CA ARG A 134 -11.97 10.43 3.58
C ARG A 134 -13.14 10.99 2.78
N THR A 135 -13.37 12.30 2.89
CA THR A 135 -14.30 13.04 2.03
C THR A 135 -13.53 13.71 0.90
N HIS A 136 -13.98 13.48 -0.34
CA HIS A 136 -13.35 14.02 -1.54
C HIS A 136 -13.98 15.36 -1.95
N ALA A 137 -13.31 16.13 -2.81
CA ALA A 137 -13.78 17.43 -3.28
C ALA A 137 -15.14 17.37 -4.01
N ASP A 138 -15.49 16.23 -4.59
CA ASP A 138 -16.78 15.97 -5.24
C ASP A 138 -17.89 15.56 -4.23
N GLY A 139 -17.59 15.55 -2.93
CA GLY A 139 -18.49 15.12 -1.87
C GLY A 139 -18.58 13.60 -1.68
N SER A 140 -17.96 12.82 -2.54
CA SER A 140 -17.92 11.36 -2.35
C SER A 140 -17.02 10.97 -1.17
N ARG A 141 -17.26 9.80 -0.60
CA ARG A 141 -16.54 9.29 0.56
C ARG A 141 -15.88 7.95 0.24
N SER A 142 -14.75 7.67 0.87
CA SER A 142 -14.03 6.41 0.75
C SER A 142 -13.42 5.98 2.07
N PHE A 143 -13.26 4.69 2.27
CA PHE A 143 -12.38 4.19 3.33
C PHE A 143 -10.94 4.62 3.09
N TYR A 144 -10.26 5.00 4.18
CA TYR A 144 -8.83 5.32 4.16
C TYR A 144 -8.09 4.54 5.25
N MET A 145 -7.64 3.33 4.90
CA MET A 145 -7.02 2.34 5.80
C MET A 145 -6.05 1.45 5.01
N GLY A 146 -5.69 0.30 5.55
CA GLY A 146 -4.84 -0.70 4.88
C GLY A 146 -3.60 -1.05 5.69
N GLY A 147 -2.55 -1.54 5.05
CA GLY A 147 -1.38 -2.14 5.70
C GLY A 147 -0.61 -1.25 6.69
N HIS A 148 -0.75 0.06 6.62
CA HIS A 148 -0.17 1.00 7.58
C HIS A 148 -1.12 1.33 8.75
N ALA A 149 -2.41 1.03 8.65
CA ALA A 149 -3.40 1.28 9.69
C ALA A 149 -3.13 0.38 10.90
N SER A 150 -2.61 0.95 11.98
CA SER A 150 -2.17 0.20 13.16
C SER A 150 -3.27 -0.03 14.18
N HIS A 151 -4.13 0.96 14.42
CA HIS A 151 -5.27 0.92 15.34
C HIS A 151 -6.16 2.14 15.18
N ILE A 152 -7.33 2.13 15.81
CA ILE A 152 -8.25 3.27 15.87
C ILE A 152 -7.89 4.14 17.08
N GLU A 153 -7.77 5.46 16.87
CA GLU A 153 -7.46 6.43 17.91
C GLU A 153 -8.56 6.42 19.00
N GLY A 154 -8.15 6.39 20.27
CA GLY A 154 -9.07 6.43 21.41
C GLY A 154 -9.81 5.12 21.70
N MET A 155 -9.56 4.05 20.96
CA MET A 155 -10.13 2.71 21.16
C MET A 155 -9.06 1.75 21.74
N PRO A 156 -9.44 0.73 22.54
CA PRO A 156 -8.52 -0.34 22.89
C PRO A 156 -7.89 -0.94 21.63
N VAL A 157 -6.58 -1.15 21.64
CA VAL A 157 -5.81 -1.49 20.43
C VAL A 157 -6.36 -2.74 19.73
N ASP A 158 -6.68 -3.77 20.48
CA ASP A 158 -7.17 -5.03 19.92
C ASP A 158 -8.57 -4.89 19.32
N GLU A 159 -9.45 -4.13 19.97
CA GLU A 159 -10.79 -3.84 19.43
C GLU A 159 -10.70 -3.03 18.14
N GLY A 160 -9.87 -1.99 18.12
CA GLY A 160 -9.65 -1.17 16.94
C GLY A 160 -9.04 -1.96 15.78
N ARG A 161 -8.13 -2.90 16.04
CA ARG A 161 -7.56 -3.80 15.04
C ARG A 161 -8.58 -4.78 14.48
N ASN A 162 -9.42 -5.34 15.34
CA ASN A 162 -10.50 -6.25 14.93
C ASN A 162 -11.47 -5.51 13.98
N LEU A 163 -11.91 -4.32 14.36
CA LEU A 163 -12.79 -3.51 13.51
C LEU A 163 -12.11 -3.16 12.16
N LEU A 164 -10.84 -2.75 12.16
CA LEU A 164 -10.10 -2.48 10.91
C LEU A 164 -9.98 -3.74 10.03
N SER A 165 -9.80 -4.91 10.62
CA SER A 165 -9.74 -6.19 9.90
C SER A 165 -11.08 -6.53 9.25
N GLU A 166 -12.19 -6.40 9.99
CA GLU A 166 -13.55 -6.62 9.48
C GLU A 166 -13.89 -5.66 8.33
N LEU A 167 -13.57 -4.36 8.50
CA LEU A 167 -13.79 -3.36 7.46
C LEU A 167 -12.94 -3.64 6.22
N LEU A 168 -11.69 -4.09 6.39
CA LEU A 168 -10.83 -4.46 5.28
C LEU A 168 -11.40 -5.66 4.52
N GLU A 169 -11.88 -6.69 5.22
CA GLU A 169 -12.52 -7.85 4.60
C GLU A 169 -13.77 -7.47 3.79
N ILE A 170 -14.63 -6.62 4.36
CA ILE A 170 -15.81 -6.08 3.65
C ILE A 170 -15.38 -5.30 2.40
N SER A 171 -14.39 -4.43 2.53
CA SER A 171 -13.97 -3.50 1.48
C SER A 171 -13.18 -4.16 0.34
N THR A 172 -12.66 -5.36 0.56
CA THR A 172 -11.86 -6.09 -0.42
C THR A 172 -12.58 -7.32 -0.98
N GLN A 173 -13.91 -7.37 -0.84
CA GLN A 173 -14.73 -8.38 -1.49
C GLN A 173 -14.62 -8.28 -3.02
N LYS A 174 -14.73 -9.42 -3.70
CA LYS A 174 -14.54 -9.57 -5.15
C LYS A 174 -15.27 -8.50 -5.98
N GLN A 175 -16.44 -8.09 -5.56
CA GLN A 175 -17.27 -7.08 -6.26
C GLN A 175 -16.65 -5.68 -6.30
N PHE A 176 -15.72 -5.38 -5.40
CA PHE A 176 -15.01 -4.10 -5.34
C PHE A 176 -13.58 -4.18 -5.90
N VAL A 177 -13.14 -5.37 -6.37
CA VAL A 177 -11.75 -5.62 -6.75
C VAL A 177 -11.62 -5.78 -8.25
N TYR A 178 -10.74 -4.99 -8.84
CA TYR A 178 -10.22 -5.15 -10.19
C TYR A 178 -8.84 -5.80 -10.13
N SER A 179 -8.59 -6.81 -10.95
CA SER A 179 -7.28 -7.46 -11.11
C SER A 179 -6.67 -7.05 -12.45
N HIS A 180 -5.54 -6.34 -12.41
CA HIS A 180 -4.79 -5.97 -13.59
C HIS A 180 -3.75 -7.05 -13.91
N GLN A 181 -3.93 -7.72 -15.05
CA GLN A 181 -2.95 -8.63 -15.61
C GLN A 181 -1.96 -7.83 -16.47
N TRP A 182 -0.70 -7.86 -16.06
CA TRP A 182 0.33 -7.06 -16.68
C TRP A 182 0.83 -7.61 -18.01
N SER A 183 1.09 -6.70 -18.95
CA SER A 183 1.89 -6.94 -20.14
C SER A 183 3.12 -6.02 -20.12
N PRO A 184 4.29 -6.44 -20.64
CA PRO A 184 5.43 -5.54 -20.78
C PRO A 184 5.06 -4.26 -21.53
N GLY A 185 5.43 -3.10 -20.96
CA GLY A 185 5.10 -1.78 -21.50
C GLY A 185 3.85 -1.15 -20.91
N ASP A 186 3.01 -1.90 -20.16
CA ASP A 186 1.85 -1.32 -19.47
C ASP A 186 2.27 -0.20 -18.51
N LEU A 187 1.45 0.85 -18.45
CA LEU A 187 1.53 1.90 -17.46
C LEU A 187 0.17 2.06 -16.78
N VAL A 188 0.09 1.75 -15.50
CA VAL A 188 -1.12 1.91 -14.68
C VAL A 188 -0.92 3.05 -13.69
N ILE A 189 -1.95 3.89 -13.56
CA ILE A 189 -1.99 5.01 -12.62
C ILE A 189 -3.21 4.83 -11.73
N TRP A 190 -3.03 4.93 -10.40
CA TRP A 190 -4.14 4.87 -9.46
C TRP A 190 -4.12 5.98 -8.44
N ASP A 191 -5.30 6.37 -7.99
CA ASP A 191 -5.52 7.36 -6.94
C ASP A 191 -5.42 6.69 -5.56
N ASN A 192 -4.34 6.95 -4.82
CA ASN A 192 -4.11 6.38 -3.49
C ASN A 192 -5.09 6.90 -2.44
N ARG A 193 -5.82 7.96 -2.73
CA ARG A 193 -6.79 8.55 -1.79
C ARG A 193 -8.07 7.72 -1.67
N SER A 194 -8.36 6.88 -2.65
CA SER A 194 -9.61 6.10 -2.74
C SER A 194 -9.43 4.67 -3.21
N THR A 195 -8.19 4.19 -3.30
CA THR A 195 -7.89 2.85 -3.80
C THR A 195 -6.91 2.14 -2.86
N LEU A 196 -7.24 0.92 -2.45
CA LEU A 196 -6.24 -0.01 -1.93
C LEU A 196 -5.72 -0.86 -3.08
N HIS A 197 -4.46 -1.27 -2.96
CA HIS A 197 -3.87 -2.19 -3.91
C HIS A 197 -3.00 -3.24 -3.23
N ARG A 198 -2.75 -4.34 -3.94
CA ARG A 198 -1.83 -5.38 -3.50
C ARG A 198 -1.28 -6.17 -4.68
N LEU A 199 -0.10 -6.72 -4.49
CA LEU A 199 0.45 -7.74 -5.39
C LEU A 199 -0.32 -9.06 -5.20
N GLU A 200 -0.75 -9.69 -6.29
CA GLU A 200 -1.17 -11.08 -6.25
C GLU A 200 0.07 -11.98 -6.18
N PRO A 201 0.14 -12.92 -5.22
CA PRO A 201 1.29 -13.81 -5.09
C PRO A 201 1.61 -14.54 -6.40
N TYR A 202 2.90 -14.72 -6.68
CA TYR A 202 3.42 -15.48 -7.81
C TYR A 202 4.68 -16.23 -7.39
N ASP A 203 5.19 -17.11 -8.23
CA ASP A 203 6.48 -17.76 -8.00
C ASP A 203 7.64 -16.76 -8.14
N ILE A 204 7.94 -16.07 -7.03
CA ILE A 204 8.95 -15.01 -6.96
C ILE A 204 10.37 -15.50 -7.18
N ALA A 205 10.62 -16.80 -6.96
CA ALA A 205 11.93 -17.42 -7.14
C ALA A 205 12.13 -17.99 -8.55
N GLY A 206 11.04 -18.30 -9.25
CA GLY A 206 11.08 -18.87 -10.60
C GLY A 206 10.91 -17.86 -11.73
N HIS A 207 10.33 -16.70 -11.45
CA HIS A 207 9.95 -15.74 -12.50
C HIS A 207 10.45 -14.34 -12.20
N ARG A 208 11.07 -13.71 -13.20
CA ARG A 208 11.51 -12.31 -13.12
C ARG A 208 10.31 -11.36 -13.15
N ARG A 209 10.33 -10.34 -12.30
CA ARG A 209 9.37 -9.24 -12.33
C ARG A 209 10.10 -7.92 -12.08
N ILE A 210 10.08 -7.05 -13.07
CA ILE A 210 10.74 -5.73 -13.03
C ILE A 210 9.68 -4.67 -13.31
N MET A 211 9.39 -3.87 -12.30
CA MET A 211 8.44 -2.76 -12.38
C MET A 211 9.15 -1.47 -12.00
N ARG A 212 8.73 -0.36 -12.60
CA ARG A 212 9.19 0.99 -12.26
C ARG A 212 8.07 1.79 -11.67
N ARG A 213 8.27 2.30 -10.46
CA ARG A 213 7.26 3.05 -9.72
C ARG A 213 7.67 4.52 -9.58
N ILE A 214 6.69 5.41 -9.77
CA ILE A 214 6.76 6.82 -9.42
C ILE A 214 5.60 7.12 -8.49
N THR A 215 5.88 7.80 -7.38
CA THR A 215 4.85 8.24 -6.43
C THR A 215 4.72 9.77 -6.48
N VAL A 216 3.51 10.25 -6.66
CA VAL A 216 3.21 11.69 -6.68
C VAL A 216 2.74 12.11 -5.30
N LYS A 217 3.47 13.06 -4.69
CA LYS A 217 3.13 13.59 -3.37
C LYS A 217 1.79 14.32 -3.42
N GLY A 218 0.96 14.16 -2.39
CA GLY A 218 -0.25 14.95 -2.18
C GLY A 218 0.07 16.40 -1.83
N THR A 219 -0.98 17.22 -1.83
CA THR A 219 -0.91 18.66 -1.52
C THR A 219 -1.71 19.02 -0.27
N GLU A 220 -2.46 18.08 0.28
CA GLU A 220 -3.40 18.29 1.39
C GLU A 220 -3.24 17.22 2.45
N ILE A 221 -3.48 17.60 3.69
CA ILE A 221 -3.72 16.70 4.81
C ILE A 221 -5.07 16.01 4.58
N VAL A 222 -5.20 14.74 4.99
CA VAL A 222 -6.45 13.95 4.87
C VAL A 222 -7.46 14.37 5.93
#